data_374ec92bc39b56a04f8549178f2a0a1f
#
_entry.id   374ec92bc39b56a04f8549178f2a0a1f
#
_cell.length_a   1.000
_cell.length_b   1.000
_cell.length_c   1.000
_cell.angle_alpha   90.00
_cell.angle_beta   90.00
_cell.angle_gamma   90.00
#
_symmetry.space_group_name_H-M   'P 1'
#
loop_
_entity.id
_entity.type
_entity.pdbx_description
1 polymer ?
#
loop_
_entity_poly.entity_id
_entity_poly.type
_entity_poly.pdbx_seq_one_letter_code
_entity_poly.pdbx_strand_id
1 'polypeptide(L)'
;MIEENKNVEKEYGQEEAGKSFINFQLIYRTIILNWYWFILSTIICVGLGAIYLRYTTPTYQTVAKLLIKEQENDRRSGIKYSSNLGTISNSEGLDNEMEILGSRSVAQDAVRDLKLYTTYTIKGRFKTLTYYGDQPLSVDLDSEHLERLNRPMQLSIKRDSNTFILSGTYSVPKNERDAEGPFSIERKFYSLPHTIVTRAGAITINSNNGRVLRKGEELNVTIQSPKDACGKYVSGLQVTNSSKGSNIALLKIVDEIPNRSIDYLKQLVVAYNRQANEDKNTIALSTDRFIGARLGKISQELGVTEGKLQSYKQQNGMVELQMNAASSFSNQTASEQKLTEMETQIQLFNSIASEVKNSSRDFSQVIPSNIGLTDPTTSGLINKYNELVLERNRLLRSASVNSPVVEPLTDQIRTLNTNIRRAIETGRHNLEIQRNAIAGQFNKYNTEVAEAPKQERMIQSIGREHEVRSGLYLMLLQKREENSISLAATVDKGKL
;
A
#
# COMPACT_ATOMS: atom_id res chain seq x y z
N MET A 1 -92.57 3.81 65.41
CA MET A 1 -92.95 2.54 66.03
C MET A 1 -92.10 1.49 65.32
N ILE A 2 -90.96 1.30 65.82
CA ILE A 2 -90.67 0.29 66.80
C ILE A 2 -90.17 -0.93 66.03
N GLU A 3 -88.91 -1.08 66.05
CA GLU A 3 -88.16 -2.16 66.72
C GLU A 3 -88.60 -3.59 66.43
N GLU A 4 -87.68 -4.40 66.22
CA GLU A 4 -87.70 -5.88 66.07
C GLU A 4 -87.61 -6.39 64.61
N ASN A 5 -86.36 -6.43 64.10
CA ASN A 5 -85.82 -7.68 63.60
C ASN A 5 -84.30 -7.51 63.25
N LYS A 6 -83.59 -7.34 64.30
CA LYS A 6 -82.12 -7.45 64.30
C LYS A 6 -81.79 -8.81 64.88
N ASN A 7 -81.70 -9.89 64.15
CA ASN A 7 -80.99 -11.11 64.61
C ASN A 7 -81.13 -12.31 63.70
N VAL A 8 -81.23 -12.16 62.38
CA VAL A 8 -81.17 -13.38 61.49
C VAL A 8 -80.12 -13.23 60.33
N GLU A 9 -79.29 -12.16 60.28
CA GLU A 9 -78.29 -12.01 59.23
C GLU A 9 -76.89 -11.95 59.81
N LYS A 10 -76.51 -12.94 60.58
CA LYS A 10 -75.10 -13.12 61.04
C LYS A 10 -74.61 -14.58 60.96
N GLU A 11 -74.84 -15.23 59.88
CA GLU A 11 -74.26 -16.58 59.72
C GLU A 11 -74.07 -17.01 58.25
N TYR A 12 -73.74 -16.04 57.36
CA TYR A 12 -73.16 -16.43 56.05
C TYR A 12 -71.99 -15.57 55.71
N GLY A 13 -70.81 -16.27 55.75
CA GLY A 13 -69.75 -16.04 54.81
C GLY A 13 -68.67 -15.14 55.23
N GLN A 14 -67.68 -15.63 55.92
CA GLN A 14 -66.33 -15.36 55.67
C GLN A 14 -65.73 -16.63 55.08
N GLU A 15 -65.76 -16.80 53.73
CA GLU A 15 -64.83 -17.60 53.03
C GLU A 15 -63.53 -16.84 53.00
N GLU A 16 -62.66 -17.12 53.97
CA GLU A 16 -61.25 -16.82 53.91
C GLU A 16 -60.64 -17.45 52.64
N ALA A 17 -60.10 -16.64 51.76
CA ALA A 17 -59.22 -17.04 50.69
C ALA A 17 -58.01 -17.80 51.34
N GLY A 18 -58.21 -19.08 51.55
CA GLY A 18 -57.22 -19.99 52.12
C GLY A 18 -56.00 -20.05 51.23
N LYS A 19 -54.90 -19.48 51.70
CA LYS A 19 -53.54 -19.91 51.29
C LYS A 19 -53.50 -21.44 51.30
N SER A 20 -53.37 -22.06 50.13
CA SER A 20 -53.18 -23.49 50.01
C SER A 20 -51.81 -23.85 50.65
N PHE A 21 -51.83 -24.02 51.97
CA PHE A 21 -50.72 -24.68 52.62
C PHE A 21 -50.70 -26.13 52.11
N ILE A 22 -49.66 -26.44 51.30
CA ILE A 22 -49.37 -27.79 50.89
C ILE A 22 -49.25 -28.62 52.19
N ASN A 23 -50.28 -29.41 52.44
CA ASN A 23 -50.38 -30.17 53.69
C ASN A 23 -49.45 -31.37 53.57
N PHE A 24 -48.17 -31.23 53.96
CA PHE A 24 -47.11 -32.24 53.87
C PHE A 24 -47.51 -33.58 54.50
N GLN A 25 -48.33 -33.55 55.58
CA GLN A 25 -48.89 -34.81 56.21
C GLN A 25 -49.84 -35.52 55.26
N LEU A 26 -50.68 -34.83 54.54
CA LEU A 26 -51.63 -35.46 53.61
C LEU A 26 -50.91 -35.99 52.38
N ILE A 27 -49.89 -35.32 51.87
CA ILE A 27 -49.02 -35.83 50.80
C ILE A 27 -48.27 -37.07 51.23
N TYR A 28 -47.69 -37.07 52.43
CA TYR A 28 -46.92 -38.18 52.98
C TYR A 28 -47.80 -39.42 53.15
N ARG A 29 -49.02 -39.23 53.69
CA ARG A 29 -50.00 -40.30 53.85
C ARG A 29 -50.51 -40.89 52.53
N THR A 30 -50.72 -40.03 51.53
CA THR A 30 -51.13 -40.44 50.17
C THR A 30 -50.02 -41.21 49.45
N ILE A 31 -48.74 -40.79 49.59
CA ILE A 31 -47.60 -41.48 49.05
C ILE A 31 -47.45 -42.93 49.70
N ILE A 32 -47.59 -43.03 51.01
CA ILE A 32 -47.48 -44.31 51.68
C ILE A 32 -48.62 -45.23 51.34
N LEU A 33 -49.87 -44.78 51.23
CA LEU A 33 -51.00 -45.57 50.86
C LEU A 33 -50.95 -46.09 49.43
N ASN A 34 -50.34 -45.29 48.50
CA ASN A 34 -50.34 -45.58 47.06
C ASN A 34 -48.93 -45.89 46.55
N TRP A 35 -47.99 -46.33 47.37
CA TRP A 35 -46.56 -46.51 47.01
C TRP A 35 -46.38 -47.40 45.78
N TYR A 36 -47.24 -48.41 45.57
CA TYR A 36 -47.19 -49.31 44.40
C TYR A 36 -47.43 -48.59 43.08
N TRP A 37 -48.23 -47.50 43.05
CA TRP A 37 -48.37 -46.68 41.85
C TRP A 37 -47.12 -45.87 41.49
N PHE A 38 -46.39 -45.41 42.53
CA PHE A 38 -45.09 -44.75 42.32
C PHE A 38 -44.05 -45.74 41.83
N ILE A 39 -44.00 -46.95 42.32
CA ILE A 39 -43.10 -47.98 41.82
C ILE A 39 -43.44 -48.32 40.36
N LEU A 40 -44.72 -48.53 40.05
CA LEU A 40 -45.17 -48.86 38.71
C LEU A 40 -44.82 -47.72 37.73
N SER A 41 -45.08 -46.45 38.09
CA SER A 41 -44.71 -45.29 37.31
C SER A 41 -43.20 -45.19 37.09
N THR A 42 -42.39 -45.42 38.12
CA THR A 42 -40.96 -45.44 38.06
C THR A 42 -40.43 -46.52 37.10
N ILE A 43 -41.00 -47.74 37.20
CA ILE A 43 -40.61 -48.83 36.27
C ILE A 43 -40.96 -48.51 34.85
N ILE A 44 -42.12 -47.87 34.58
CA ILE A 44 -42.53 -47.47 33.25
C ILE A 44 -41.58 -46.34 32.73
N CYS A 45 -41.26 -45.32 33.53
CA CYS A 45 -40.35 -44.26 33.16
C CYS A 45 -38.94 -44.78 32.89
N VAL A 46 -38.42 -45.65 33.76
CA VAL A 46 -37.09 -46.26 33.54
C VAL A 46 -37.09 -47.14 32.29
N GLY A 47 -38.16 -47.91 32.08
CA GLY A 47 -38.34 -48.74 30.89
C GLY A 47 -38.37 -47.90 29.59
N LEU A 48 -39.14 -46.82 29.57
CA LEU A 48 -39.18 -45.88 28.46
C LEU A 48 -37.82 -45.20 28.26
N GLY A 49 -37.15 -44.78 29.34
CA GLY A 49 -35.82 -44.21 29.30
C GLY A 49 -34.78 -45.20 28.76
N ALA A 50 -34.82 -46.46 29.17
CA ALA A 50 -33.93 -47.49 28.65
C ALA A 50 -34.16 -47.78 27.15
N ILE A 51 -35.41 -47.78 26.71
CA ILE A 51 -35.78 -47.90 25.31
C ILE A 51 -35.24 -46.68 24.53
N TYR A 52 -35.47 -45.47 25.00
CA TYR A 52 -34.97 -44.23 24.37
C TYR A 52 -33.44 -44.25 24.22
N LEU A 53 -32.69 -44.55 25.29
CA LEU A 53 -31.21 -44.65 25.26
C LEU A 53 -30.71 -45.77 24.34
N ARG A 54 -31.47 -46.86 24.17
CA ARG A 54 -31.11 -47.94 23.24
C ARG A 54 -31.17 -47.53 21.78
N TYR A 55 -32.09 -46.64 21.43
CA TYR A 55 -32.31 -46.19 20.03
C TYR A 55 -31.57 -44.92 19.70
N THR A 56 -31.26 -44.05 20.66
CA THR A 56 -30.54 -42.82 20.46
C THR A 56 -29.04 -43.05 20.21
N THR A 57 -28.44 -42.39 19.22
CA THR A 57 -26.99 -42.42 19.00
C THR A 57 -26.31 -41.46 19.97
N PRO A 58 -25.22 -41.86 20.65
CA PRO A 58 -24.46 -40.95 21.49
C PRO A 58 -23.80 -39.87 20.63
N THR A 59 -23.84 -38.62 21.07
CA THR A 59 -23.14 -37.49 20.45
C THR A 59 -22.02 -37.03 21.36
N TYR A 60 -20.89 -36.66 20.75
CA TYR A 60 -19.67 -36.23 21.46
C TYR A 60 -19.34 -34.79 21.06
N GLN A 61 -19.00 -33.99 22.06
CA GLN A 61 -18.52 -32.65 21.84
C GLN A 61 -17.00 -32.65 21.79
N THR A 62 -16.43 -32.20 20.66
CA THR A 62 -14.99 -32.01 20.49
C THR A 62 -14.68 -30.53 20.60
N VAL A 63 -13.61 -30.21 21.36
CA VAL A 63 -13.18 -28.85 21.60
C VAL A 63 -11.71 -28.73 21.20
N ALA A 64 -11.38 -27.71 20.39
CA ALA A 64 -10.01 -27.35 20.03
C ALA A 64 -9.74 -25.89 20.38
N LYS A 65 -8.51 -25.60 20.80
CA LYS A 65 -8.03 -24.24 21.08
C LYS A 65 -7.09 -23.83 19.95
N LEU A 66 -7.41 -22.73 19.28
CA LEU A 66 -6.63 -22.20 18.18
C LEU A 66 -6.00 -20.87 18.60
N LEU A 67 -4.68 -20.81 18.63
CA LEU A 67 -3.94 -19.55 18.77
C LEU A 67 -3.89 -18.83 17.41
N ILE A 68 -4.49 -17.66 17.32
CA ILE A 68 -4.44 -16.79 16.15
C ILE A 68 -3.33 -15.75 16.38
N LYS A 69 -2.30 -15.82 15.56
CA LYS A 69 -1.17 -14.89 15.63
C LYS A 69 -1.57 -13.58 14.95
N GLU A 70 -1.59 -12.48 15.71
CA GLU A 70 -1.62 -11.14 15.14
C GLU A 70 -0.31 -10.85 14.41
N GLN A 71 -0.37 -10.52 13.13
CA GLN A 71 0.81 -10.04 12.43
C GLN A 71 1.06 -8.58 12.79
N GLU A 72 2.20 -8.30 13.43
CA GLU A 72 2.68 -6.92 13.70
C GLU A 72 2.80 -6.05 12.44
N ASN A 73 2.83 -6.66 11.25
CA ASN A 73 2.95 -5.93 9.98
C ASN A 73 1.69 -5.13 9.61
N ASP A 74 0.50 -5.53 10.05
CA ASP A 74 -0.72 -4.74 9.83
C ASP A 74 -0.67 -3.39 10.59
N ARG A 75 0.13 -3.31 11.66
CA ARG A 75 0.37 -2.06 12.40
C ARG A 75 1.40 -1.13 11.73
N ARG A 76 2.28 -1.64 10.84
CA ARG A 76 3.36 -0.87 10.21
C ARG A 76 3.04 -0.35 8.82
N SER A 77 2.11 -0.95 8.09
CA SER A 77 1.74 -0.53 6.73
C SER A 77 0.66 0.56 6.69
N GLY A 78 -0.01 0.84 7.78
CA GLY A 78 -0.91 1.97 7.90
C GLY A 78 -0.10 3.26 8.01
N ILE A 79 -0.19 4.14 7.03
CA ILE A 79 0.03 5.57 7.23
C ILE A 79 -0.72 5.89 8.52
N LYS A 80 0.02 6.19 9.60
CA LYS A 80 -0.58 6.73 10.82
C LYS A 80 -1.21 8.08 10.44
N TYR A 81 -2.41 8.05 9.89
CA TYR A 81 -3.30 9.17 10.06
C TYR A 81 -3.53 9.22 11.57
N SER A 82 -2.82 10.13 12.20
CA SER A 82 -3.06 10.58 13.55
C SER A 82 -4.47 11.16 13.60
N SER A 83 -5.48 10.29 13.56
CA SER A 83 -6.81 10.62 14.01
C SER A 83 -6.86 10.25 15.48
N ASN A 84 -7.02 11.26 16.30
CA ASN A 84 -7.34 11.22 17.72
C ASN A 84 -8.74 10.59 17.96
N LEU A 85 -9.00 9.43 17.35
CA LEU A 85 -10.23 8.63 17.51
C LEU A 85 -9.82 7.32 18.18
N GLY A 86 -10.24 7.20 19.40
CA GLY A 86 -10.31 6.09 20.34
C GLY A 86 -9.57 4.79 19.97
N THR A 87 -8.86 4.26 20.93
CA THR A 87 -8.35 2.88 20.95
C THR A 87 -9.40 1.92 20.37
N ILE A 88 -9.31 1.63 19.06
CA ILE A 88 -10.02 0.50 18.47
C ILE A 88 -9.39 -0.72 19.12
N SER A 89 -10.18 -1.41 19.94
CA SER A 89 -9.75 -2.55 20.73
C SER A 89 -9.27 -3.69 19.80
N ASN A 90 -8.24 -4.41 20.24
CA ASN A 90 -7.70 -5.60 19.56
C ASN A 90 -8.77 -6.72 19.31
N SER A 91 -10.00 -6.56 19.81
CA SER A 91 -11.10 -7.50 19.64
C SER A 91 -11.66 -7.56 18.22
N GLU A 92 -11.64 -6.45 17.47
CA GLU A 92 -12.23 -6.44 16.12
C GLU A 92 -11.45 -7.31 15.12
N GLY A 93 -10.11 -7.38 15.25
CA GLY A 93 -9.29 -8.24 14.40
C GLY A 93 -9.55 -9.73 14.65
N LEU A 94 -9.69 -10.14 15.92
CA LEU A 94 -9.95 -11.52 16.29
C LEU A 94 -11.38 -11.95 15.92
N ASP A 95 -12.37 -11.08 16.11
CA ASP A 95 -13.76 -11.36 15.77
C ASP A 95 -13.92 -11.62 14.27
N ASN A 96 -13.27 -10.83 13.42
CA ASN A 96 -13.23 -11.07 11.98
C ASN A 96 -12.58 -12.41 11.62
N GLU A 97 -11.48 -12.78 12.30
CA GLU A 97 -10.82 -14.07 12.06
C GLU A 97 -11.70 -15.25 12.50
N MET A 98 -12.45 -15.10 13.58
CA MET A 98 -13.43 -16.11 14.01
C MET A 98 -14.58 -16.27 13.01
N GLU A 99 -15.05 -15.18 12.39
CA GLU A 99 -16.04 -15.24 11.32
C GLU A 99 -15.49 -15.96 10.07
N ILE A 100 -14.24 -15.66 9.68
CA ILE A 100 -13.58 -16.35 8.57
C ILE A 100 -13.46 -17.85 8.86
N LEU A 101 -13.04 -18.24 10.06
CA LEU A 101 -12.96 -19.63 10.49
C LEU A 101 -14.32 -20.36 10.46
N GLY A 102 -15.40 -19.65 10.79
CA GLY A 102 -16.78 -20.13 10.70
C GLY A 102 -17.37 -20.07 9.30
N SER A 103 -16.64 -19.54 8.33
CA SER A 103 -17.14 -19.31 6.99
C SER A 103 -17.40 -20.61 6.23
N ARG A 104 -18.35 -20.53 5.29
CA ARG A 104 -18.69 -21.65 4.41
C ARG A 104 -17.52 -22.05 3.49
N SER A 105 -16.70 -21.10 3.08
CA SER A 105 -15.55 -21.35 2.19
C SER A 105 -14.53 -22.27 2.86
N VAL A 106 -14.07 -21.91 4.07
CA VAL A 106 -13.09 -22.70 4.82
C VAL A 106 -13.65 -24.08 5.18
N ALA A 107 -14.93 -24.14 5.60
CA ALA A 107 -15.60 -25.40 5.90
C ALA A 107 -15.73 -26.31 4.66
N GLN A 108 -16.01 -25.74 3.48
CA GLN A 108 -16.12 -26.49 2.22
C GLN A 108 -14.77 -27.10 1.83
N ASP A 109 -13.69 -26.36 2.00
CA ASP A 109 -12.34 -26.85 1.70
C ASP A 109 -11.95 -27.99 2.66
N ALA A 110 -12.22 -27.84 3.96
CA ALA A 110 -11.97 -28.90 4.93
C ALA A 110 -12.80 -30.16 4.63
N VAL A 111 -14.08 -30.01 4.26
CA VAL A 111 -14.97 -31.10 3.86
C VAL A 111 -14.48 -31.78 2.58
N ARG A 112 -13.97 -31.02 1.61
CA ARG A 112 -13.40 -31.54 0.37
C ARG A 112 -12.15 -32.37 0.64
N ASP A 113 -11.22 -31.82 1.41
CA ASP A 113 -9.93 -32.46 1.69
C ASP A 113 -10.09 -33.80 2.46
N LEU A 114 -11.03 -33.84 3.40
CA LEU A 114 -11.33 -35.07 4.17
C LEU A 114 -12.37 -35.96 3.51
N LYS A 115 -12.88 -35.61 2.33
CA LYS A 115 -13.96 -36.34 1.63
C LYS A 115 -15.21 -36.54 2.48
N LEU A 116 -15.53 -35.60 3.38
CA LEU A 116 -16.71 -35.68 4.26
C LEU A 116 -18.04 -35.50 3.53
N TYR A 117 -17.99 -35.23 2.24
CA TYR A 117 -19.12 -35.21 1.31
C TYR A 117 -19.66 -36.61 1.01
N THR A 118 -18.89 -37.70 1.34
CA THR A 118 -19.31 -39.08 1.22
C THR A 118 -19.57 -39.64 2.60
N THR A 119 -20.81 -40.09 2.87
CA THR A 119 -21.21 -40.70 4.13
C THR A 119 -21.46 -42.17 3.93
N TYR A 120 -20.85 -43.00 4.80
CA TYR A 120 -20.95 -44.44 4.76
C TYR A 120 -21.79 -44.94 5.94
N THR A 121 -22.83 -45.72 5.66
CA THR A 121 -23.70 -46.27 6.71
C THR A 121 -23.98 -47.76 6.47
N ILE A 122 -24.00 -48.55 7.52
CA ILE A 122 -24.43 -49.98 7.48
C ILE A 122 -25.67 -50.11 8.34
N LYS A 123 -26.73 -50.67 7.76
CA LYS A 123 -27.97 -50.95 8.48
C LYS A 123 -27.79 -52.14 9.40
N GLY A 124 -27.65 -51.91 10.71
CA GLY A 124 -27.66 -52.95 11.72
C GLY A 124 -29.08 -53.41 12.07
N ARG A 125 -29.20 -54.36 12.99
CA ARG A 125 -30.50 -54.94 13.43
C ARG A 125 -31.39 -53.93 14.14
N PHE A 126 -30.78 -52.97 14.89
CA PHE A 126 -31.49 -51.98 15.72
C PHE A 126 -31.10 -50.54 15.42
N LYS A 127 -29.86 -50.28 14.95
CA LYS A 127 -29.33 -48.96 14.66
C LYS A 127 -28.62 -48.97 13.32
N THR A 128 -28.64 -47.83 12.61
CA THR A 128 -27.77 -47.54 11.49
C THR A 128 -26.43 -47.04 12.05
N LEU A 129 -25.35 -47.69 11.67
CA LEU A 129 -24.00 -47.34 12.09
C LEU A 129 -23.35 -46.49 10.98
N THR A 130 -22.88 -45.34 11.34
CA THR A 130 -22.10 -44.45 10.45
C THR A 130 -20.61 -44.78 10.60
N TYR A 131 -19.90 -44.91 9.49
CA TYR A 131 -18.47 -45.23 9.45
C TYR A 131 -17.66 -44.05 8.99
N TYR A 132 -16.49 -43.88 9.58
CA TYR A 132 -15.48 -42.90 9.17
C TYR A 132 -14.09 -43.49 9.40
N GLY A 133 -13.29 -43.58 8.34
CA GLY A 133 -11.94 -44.17 8.38
C GLY A 133 -11.91 -45.69 8.25
N ASP A 134 -12.82 -46.41 8.95
CA ASP A 134 -12.89 -47.87 9.02
C ASP A 134 -13.91 -48.49 8.06
N GLN A 135 -14.41 -47.72 7.07
CA GLN A 135 -15.36 -48.25 6.10
C GLN A 135 -14.72 -49.36 5.23
N PRO A 136 -15.46 -50.42 4.88
CA PRO A 136 -14.90 -51.52 4.12
C PRO A 136 -14.54 -51.19 2.68
N LEU A 137 -15.25 -50.23 2.10
CA LEU A 137 -15.05 -49.75 0.72
C LEU A 137 -15.02 -48.23 0.73
N SER A 138 -14.20 -47.64 -0.13
CA SER A 138 -14.25 -46.21 -0.47
C SER A 138 -14.87 -45.99 -1.83
N VAL A 139 -15.75 -45.02 -1.95
CA VAL A 139 -16.45 -44.66 -3.15
C VAL A 139 -16.15 -43.21 -3.46
N ASP A 140 -15.51 -42.98 -4.58
CA ASP A 140 -15.13 -41.62 -5.05
C ASP A 140 -15.88 -41.31 -6.35
N LEU A 141 -16.42 -40.10 -6.44
CA LEU A 141 -16.93 -39.52 -7.68
C LEU A 141 -15.88 -38.58 -8.27
N ASP A 142 -15.76 -38.50 -9.57
CA ASP A 142 -14.84 -37.58 -10.21
C ASP A 142 -15.11 -36.12 -9.79
N SER A 143 -14.04 -35.36 -9.62
CA SER A 143 -14.10 -34.03 -8.98
C SER A 143 -14.96 -33.00 -9.74
N GLU A 144 -14.99 -33.07 -11.06
CA GLU A 144 -15.76 -32.12 -11.87
C GLU A 144 -17.27 -32.30 -11.69
N HIS A 145 -17.75 -33.55 -11.71
CA HIS A 145 -19.16 -33.86 -11.50
C HIS A 145 -19.58 -33.73 -10.02
N LEU A 146 -18.67 -34.02 -9.09
CA LEU A 146 -18.89 -33.85 -7.67
C LEU A 146 -19.26 -32.39 -7.29
N GLU A 147 -18.54 -31.42 -7.84
CA GLU A 147 -18.81 -30.00 -7.54
C GLU A 147 -20.15 -29.52 -8.15
N ARG A 148 -20.58 -30.14 -9.24
CA ARG A 148 -21.85 -29.80 -9.93
C ARG A 148 -23.06 -30.51 -9.32
N LEU A 149 -22.86 -31.49 -8.41
CA LEU A 149 -23.95 -32.27 -7.84
C LEU A 149 -24.90 -31.37 -7.06
N ASN A 150 -26.17 -31.35 -7.40
CA ASN A 150 -27.20 -30.53 -6.73
C ASN A 150 -28.22 -31.36 -5.95
N ARG A 151 -28.13 -32.68 -6.01
CA ARG A 151 -28.90 -33.64 -5.19
C ARG A 151 -28.04 -34.78 -4.72
N PRO A 152 -28.27 -35.33 -3.50
CA PRO A 152 -27.53 -36.48 -2.98
C PRO A 152 -27.64 -37.67 -3.91
N MET A 153 -26.53 -38.33 -4.21
CA MET A 153 -26.47 -39.62 -4.87
C MET A 153 -26.52 -40.72 -3.77
N GLN A 154 -27.47 -41.64 -3.85
CA GLN A 154 -27.66 -42.74 -2.91
C GLN A 154 -27.28 -44.05 -3.56
N LEU A 155 -26.26 -44.70 -3.04
CA LEU A 155 -25.75 -45.98 -3.54
C LEU A 155 -25.79 -46.99 -2.43
N SER A 156 -26.10 -48.23 -2.78
CA SER A 156 -26.01 -49.38 -1.90
C SER A 156 -25.13 -50.45 -2.51
N ILE A 157 -24.14 -50.91 -1.77
CA ILE A 157 -23.22 -51.98 -2.19
C ILE A 157 -23.42 -53.17 -1.29
N LYS A 158 -23.90 -54.27 -1.87
CA LYS A 158 -24.12 -55.55 -1.19
C LYS A 158 -23.09 -56.57 -1.66
N ARG A 159 -22.50 -57.31 -0.70
CA ARG A 159 -21.62 -58.42 -1.03
C ARG A 159 -22.41 -59.73 -1.01
N ASP A 160 -22.42 -60.42 -2.15
CA ASP A 160 -22.96 -61.77 -2.28
C ASP A 160 -21.84 -62.75 -2.71
N SER A 161 -21.35 -63.52 -1.71
CA SER A 161 -20.23 -64.45 -1.89
C SER A 161 -18.96 -63.77 -2.47
N ASN A 162 -18.73 -63.92 -3.77
CA ASN A 162 -17.57 -63.38 -4.47
C ASN A 162 -17.93 -62.19 -5.40
N THR A 163 -19.19 -61.76 -5.37
CA THR A 163 -19.72 -60.70 -6.22
C THR A 163 -20.19 -59.53 -5.39
N PHE A 164 -19.96 -58.33 -5.91
CA PHE A 164 -20.50 -57.10 -5.36
C PHE A 164 -21.63 -56.64 -6.25
N ILE A 165 -22.74 -56.22 -5.67
CA ILE A 165 -23.91 -55.71 -6.34
C ILE A 165 -24.03 -54.23 -5.92
N LEU A 166 -23.84 -53.33 -6.87
CA LEU A 166 -24.12 -51.91 -6.67
C LEU A 166 -25.55 -51.66 -7.16
N SER A 167 -26.36 -51.07 -6.32
CA SER A 167 -27.69 -50.54 -6.63
C SER A 167 -27.80 -49.12 -6.11
N GLY A 168 -28.62 -48.28 -6.73
CA GLY A 168 -28.80 -46.95 -6.18
C GLY A 168 -29.54 -46.01 -7.11
N THR A 169 -29.66 -44.77 -6.69
CA THR A 169 -30.31 -43.72 -7.43
C THR A 169 -29.43 -42.48 -7.46
N TYR A 170 -29.41 -41.80 -8.62
CA TYR A 170 -28.71 -40.60 -8.84
C TYR A 170 -29.53 -39.64 -9.72
N SER A 171 -29.23 -38.34 -9.62
CA SER A 171 -29.81 -37.30 -10.48
C SER A 171 -28.72 -36.60 -11.25
N VAL A 172 -29.02 -36.10 -12.43
CA VAL A 172 -28.09 -35.34 -13.26
C VAL A 172 -28.44 -33.87 -13.16
N PRO A 173 -27.50 -32.99 -12.76
CA PRO A 173 -27.78 -31.57 -12.67
C PRO A 173 -28.07 -30.99 -14.07
N LYS A 174 -29.20 -30.30 -14.23
CA LYS A 174 -29.55 -29.55 -15.43
C LYS A 174 -29.17 -28.10 -15.28
N ASN A 175 -29.41 -27.52 -14.09
CA ASN A 175 -29.03 -26.17 -13.66
C ASN A 175 -28.68 -26.22 -12.18
N GLU A 176 -28.25 -25.10 -11.58
CA GLU A 176 -27.92 -25.04 -10.15
C GLU A 176 -29.06 -25.50 -9.23
N ARG A 177 -30.33 -25.38 -9.63
CA ARG A 177 -31.52 -25.73 -8.82
C ARG A 177 -32.28 -26.94 -9.33
N ASP A 178 -32.16 -27.28 -10.62
CA ASP A 178 -32.92 -28.33 -11.25
C ASP A 178 -32.05 -29.54 -11.59
N ALA A 179 -32.60 -30.73 -11.36
CA ALA A 179 -31.97 -32.00 -11.68
C ALA A 179 -32.91 -32.89 -12.47
N GLU A 180 -32.40 -33.60 -13.46
CA GLU A 180 -33.10 -34.63 -14.21
C GLU A 180 -32.97 -35.96 -13.49
N GLY A 181 -34.04 -36.71 -13.39
CA GLY A 181 -34.10 -38.02 -12.72
C GLY A 181 -35.10 -38.05 -11.57
N PRO A 182 -35.05 -39.02 -10.65
CA PRO A 182 -33.91 -39.91 -10.38
C PRO A 182 -33.73 -41.05 -11.40
N PHE A 183 -32.48 -41.33 -11.73
CA PHE A 183 -32.10 -42.51 -12.53
C PHE A 183 -31.65 -43.61 -11.58
N SER A 184 -32.05 -44.87 -11.87
CA SER A 184 -31.60 -46.05 -11.15
C SER A 184 -30.36 -46.67 -11.78
N ILE A 185 -29.46 -47.17 -10.96
CA ILE A 185 -28.30 -47.95 -11.39
C ILE A 185 -28.30 -49.29 -10.68
N GLU A 186 -28.08 -50.36 -11.46
CA GLU A 186 -27.80 -51.70 -10.94
C GLU A 186 -26.64 -52.29 -11.72
N ARG A 187 -25.55 -52.67 -11.03
CA ARG A 187 -24.34 -53.23 -11.67
C ARG A 187 -23.75 -54.30 -10.77
N LYS A 188 -23.26 -55.36 -11.36
CA LYS A 188 -22.54 -56.45 -10.67
C LYS A 188 -21.07 -56.38 -11.09
N PHE A 189 -20.16 -56.54 -10.09
CA PHE A 189 -18.72 -56.55 -10.35
C PHE A 189 -18.03 -57.59 -9.40
N TYR A 190 -16.84 -58.05 -9.81
CA TYR A 190 -16.13 -59.15 -9.15
C TYR A 190 -14.78 -58.76 -8.58
N SER A 191 -14.23 -57.63 -8.98
CA SER A 191 -12.91 -57.17 -8.56
C SER A 191 -12.94 -55.71 -8.14
N LEU A 192 -12.02 -55.34 -7.27
CA LEU A 192 -11.73 -53.96 -6.84
C LEU A 192 -10.29 -53.63 -7.19
N PRO A 193 -9.94 -52.44 -7.63
CA PRO A 193 -10.84 -51.31 -7.85
C PRO A 193 -11.77 -51.49 -9.06
N HIS A 194 -12.96 -50.86 -9.01
CA HIS A 194 -13.91 -50.90 -10.09
C HIS A 194 -14.49 -49.53 -10.37
N THR A 195 -14.49 -49.11 -11.68
CA THR A 195 -15.03 -47.81 -12.09
C THR A 195 -16.26 -47.99 -12.93
N ILE A 196 -17.32 -47.28 -12.59
CA ILE A 196 -18.60 -47.31 -13.26
C ILE A 196 -18.91 -45.93 -13.78
N VAL A 197 -19.09 -45.80 -15.09
CA VAL A 197 -19.44 -44.54 -15.73
C VAL A 197 -20.96 -44.37 -15.72
N THR A 198 -21.41 -43.24 -15.16
CA THR A 198 -22.79 -42.81 -15.12
C THR A 198 -22.97 -41.48 -15.82
N ARG A 199 -24.22 -41.04 -16.04
CA ARG A 199 -24.48 -39.66 -16.56
C ARG A 199 -24.10 -38.56 -15.56
N ALA A 200 -23.98 -38.91 -14.26
CA ALA A 200 -23.59 -37.98 -13.21
C ALA A 200 -22.09 -38.07 -12.85
N GLY A 201 -21.28 -38.75 -13.72
CA GLY A 201 -19.85 -38.87 -13.55
C GLY A 201 -19.35 -40.30 -13.36
N ALA A 202 -18.05 -40.47 -13.29
CA ALA A 202 -17.40 -41.75 -13.08
C ALA A 202 -17.29 -42.03 -11.56
N ILE A 203 -17.89 -43.15 -11.13
CA ILE A 203 -17.85 -43.63 -9.74
C ILE A 203 -16.77 -44.69 -9.64
N THR A 204 -15.76 -44.46 -8.82
CA THR A 204 -14.68 -45.41 -8.55
C THR A 204 -14.83 -46.00 -7.17
N ILE A 205 -14.89 -47.33 -7.11
CA ILE A 205 -15.04 -48.11 -5.86
C ILE A 205 -13.71 -48.79 -5.56
N ASN A 206 -13.09 -48.47 -4.42
CA ASN A 206 -11.82 -49.03 -4.00
C ASN A 206 -12.02 -49.86 -2.73
N SER A 207 -11.17 -50.89 -2.55
CA SER A 207 -11.06 -51.57 -1.27
C SER A 207 -10.35 -50.69 -0.25
N ASN A 208 -10.89 -50.58 0.95
CA ASN A 208 -10.21 -49.97 2.07
C ASN A 208 -9.65 -51.06 3.01
N ASN A 209 -8.42 -50.85 3.50
CA ASN A 209 -7.69 -51.86 4.30
C ASN A 209 -8.24 -52.11 5.72
N GLY A 210 -9.32 -51.40 6.14
CA GLY A 210 -9.85 -51.49 7.51
C GLY A 210 -10.67 -52.75 7.77
N ARG A 211 -11.84 -52.84 7.19
CA ARG A 211 -12.82 -53.91 7.42
C ARG A 211 -13.27 -54.52 6.09
N VAL A 212 -13.44 -55.82 6.07
CA VAL A 212 -14.01 -56.53 4.91
C VAL A 212 -15.54 -56.56 5.03
N LEU A 213 -16.26 -56.14 3.98
CA LEU A 213 -17.71 -56.26 3.91
C LEU A 213 -18.12 -57.74 4.04
N ARG A 214 -18.94 -58.13 5.02
CA ARG A 214 -19.37 -59.51 5.24
C ARG A 214 -20.41 -59.91 4.19
N LYS A 215 -20.53 -61.22 3.97
CA LYS A 215 -21.59 -61.78 3.12
C LYS A 215 -22.96 -61.37 3.62
N GLY A 216 -23.77 -60.73 2.76
CA GLY A 216 -25.10 -60.24 3.08
C GLY A 216 -25.17 -58.89 3.79
N GLU A 217 -24.01 -58.29 4.15
CA GLU A 217 -23.98 -56.87 4.62
C GLU A 217 -24.20 -55.93 3.42
N GLU A 218 -24.93 -54.84 3.70
CA GLU A 218 -25.26 -53.80 2.77
C GLU A 218 -24.65 -52.47 3.26
N LEU A 219 -23.72 -51.95 2.47
CA LEU A 219 -23.09 -50.64 2.70
C LEU A 219 -23.85 -49.58 1.91
N ASN A 220 -24.51 -48.68 2.60
CA ASN A 220 -25.15 -47.52 2.00
C ASN A 220 -24.16 -46.35 1.95
N VAL A 221 -24.02 -45.76 0.77
CA VAL A 221 -23.12 -44.64 0.51
C VAL A 221 -23.95 -43.50 0.00
N THR A 222 -23.87 -42.38 0.67
CA THR A 222 -24.51 -41.11 0.23
C THR A 222 -23.45 -40.12 -0.13
N ILE A 223 -23.43 -39.69 -1.40
CA ILE A 223 -22.50 -38.66 -1.92
C ILE A 223 -23.28 -37.38 -2.12
N GLN A 224 -22.77 -36.29 -1.59
CA GLN A 224 -23.30 -34.93 -1.74
C GLN A 224 -22.24 -34.03 -2.33
N SER A 225 -22.61 -32.84 -2.87
CA SER A 225 -21.61 -31.85 -3.21
C SER A 225 -20.88 -31.37 -1.96
N PRO A 226 -19.59 -31.02 -2.03
CA PRO A 226 -18.88 -30.41 -0.91
C PRO A 226 -19.58 -29.14 -0.38
N LYS A 227 -20.21 -28.38 -1.29
CA LYS A 227 -21.03 -27.20 -0.99
C LYS A 227 -22.24 -27.50 -0.10
N ASP A 228 -22.91 -28.62 -0.30
CA ASP A 228 -24.07 -29.00 0.50
C ASP A 228 -23.65 -29.72 1.78
N ALA A 229 -22.66 -30.59 1.68
CA ALA A 229 -22.14 -31.32 2.82
C ALA A 229 -21.56 -30.40 3.90
N CYS A 230 -20.90 -29.30 3.54
CA CYS A 230 -20.35 -28.34 4.49
C CYS A 230 -21.41 -27.66 5.35
N GLY A 231 -22.67 -27.58 4.90
CA GLY A 231 -23.76 -26.96 5.66
C GLY A 231 -23.96 -27.55 7.06
N LYS A 232 -23.84 -28.90 7.20
CA LYS A 232 -23.90 -29.56 8.48
C LYS A 232 -22.78 -29.13 9.43
N TYR A 233 -21.56 -28.96 8.89
CA TYR A 233 -20.39 -28.63 9.68
C TYR A 233 -20.38 -27.16 10.06
N VAL A 234 -20.81 -26.26 9.17
CA VAL A 234 -20.98 -24.82 9.46
C VAL A 234 -22.01 -24.57 10.55
N SER A 235 -23.18 -25.23 10.46
CA SER A 235 -24.23 -25.06 11.48
C SER A 235 -23.88 -25.68 12.82
N GLY A 236 -23.06 -26.75 12.83
CA GLY A 236 -22.61 -27.44 14.03
C GLY A 236 -21.37 -26.85 14.70
N LEU A 237 -20.61 -26.00 13.97
CA LEU A 237 -19.39 -25.37 14.46
C LEU A 237 -19.72 -24.12 15.28
N GLN A 238 -19.23 -24.08 16.51
CA GLN A 238 -19.27 -22.89 17.35
C GLN A 238 -17.85 -22.36 17.51
N VAL A 239 -17.62 -21.13 17.07
CA VAL A 239 -16.35 -20.41 17.22
C VAL A 239 -16.57 -19.31 18.24
N THR A 240 -15.84 -19.36 19.36
CA THR A 240 -15.97 -18.39 20.45
C THR A 240 -14.61 -17.98 20.96
N ASN A 241 -14.51 -16.80 21.56
CA ASN A 241 -13.28 -16.37 22.20
C ASN A 241 -13.08 -17.13 23.54
N SER A 242 -11.86 -17.57 23.83
CA SER A 242 -11.53 -18.28 25.09
C SER A 242 -11.67 -17.37 26.31
N SER A 243 -11.29 -16.08 26.21
CA SER A 243 -11.47 -15.06 27.24
C SER A 243 -11.36 -13.68 26.60
N LYS A 244 -11.94 -12.64 27.25
CA LYS A 244 -11.83 -11.25 26.77
C LYS A 244 -10.37 -10.81 26.69
N GLY A 245 -9.92 -10.40 25.49
CA GLY A 245 -8.54 -9.94 25.23
C GLY A 245 -7.51 -11.06 24.97
N SER A 246 -7.94 -12.32 24.82
CA SER A 246 -7.08 -13.44 24.44
C SER A 246 -7.14 -13.67 22.93
N ASN A 247 -6.00 -13.91 22.29
CA ASN A 247 -5.91 -14.27 20.87
C ASN A 247 -6.15 -15.77 20.62
N ILE A 248 -6.91 -16.43 21.53
CA ILE A 248 -7.23 -17.85 21.46
C ILE A 248 -8.71 -18.03 21.13
N ALA A 249 -8.98 -18.56 19.94
CA ALA A 249 -10.32 -19.00 19.55
C ALA A 249 -10.60 -20.42 20.06
N LEU A 250 -11.82 -20.64 20.56
CA LEU A 250 -12.33 -21.92 21.01
C LEU A 250 -13.27 -22.47 19.95
N LEU A 251 -12.88 -23.56 19.31
CA LEU A 251 -13.65 -24.26 18.28
C LEU A 251 -14.37 -25.42 18.92
N LYS A 252 -15.70 -25.49 18.82
CA LYS A 252 -16.54 -26.59 19.36
C LYS A 252 -17.39 -27.15 18.25
N ILE A 253 -17.44 -28.49 18.17
CA ILE A 253 -18.34 -29.22 17.26
C ILE A 253 -18.90 -30.44 17.96
N VAL A 254 -20.15 -30.76 17.64
CA VAL A 254 -20.83 -31.95 18.13
C VAL A 254 -21.04 -32.93 16.99
N ASP A 255 -20.55 -34.16 17.15
CA ASP A 255 -20.70 -35.23 16.16
C ASP A 255 -20.90 -36.58 16.81
N GLU A 256 -21.44 -37.53 16.04
CA GLU A 256 -21.60 -38.93 16.47
C GLU A 256 -20.26 -39.71 16.52
N ILE A 257 -19.28 -39.28 15.71
CA ILE A 257 -17.96 -39.92 15.56
C ILE A 257 -16.86 -38.97 16.02
N PRO A 258 -16.23 -39.19 17.19
CA PRO A 258 -15.21 -38.31 17.74
C PRO A 258 -14.01 -38.08 16.79
N ASN A 259 -13.52 -39.14 16.14
CA ASN A 259 -12.38 -39.04 15.22
C ASN A 259 -12.70 -38.13 14.04
N ARG A 260 -13.92 -38.18 13.49
CA ARG A 260 -14.35 -37.31 12.38
C ARG A 260 -14.36 -35.84 12.78
N SER A 261 -14.84 -35.53 13.97
CA SER A 261 -14.85 -34.15 14.48
C SER A 261 -13.45 -33.64 14.81
N ILE A 262 -12.55 -34.49 15.32
CA ILE A 262 -11.15 -34.12 15.55
C ILE A 262 -10.44 -33.81 14.22
N ASP A 263 -10.58 -34.71 13.24
CA ASP A 263 -9.95 -34.53 11.94
C ASP A 263 -10.52 -33.32 11.20
N TYR A 264 -11.85 -33.09 11.31
CA TYR A 264 -12.49 -31.92 10.76
C TYR A 264 -11.92 -30.62 11.36
N LEU A 265 -11.79 -30.52 12.69
CA LEU A 265 -11.24 -29.32 13.34
C LEU A 265 -9.77 -29.08 12.95
N LYS A 266 -8.96 -30.13 12.84
CA LYS A 266 -7.58 -30.04 12.36
C LYS A 266 -7.53 -29.54 10.93
N GLN A 267 -8.33 -30.16 10.05
CA GLN A 267 -8.33 -29.79 8.62
C GLN A 267 -8.94 -28.41 8.38
N LEU A 268 -9.89 -27.98 9.20
CA LEU A 268 -10.44 -26.63 9.17
C LEU A 268 -9.33 -25.58 9.37
N VAL A 269 -8.42 -25.82 10.33
CA VAL A 269 -7.29 -24.91 10.58
C VAL A 269 -6.27 -24.95 9.43
N VAL A 270 -6.05 -26.12 8.83
CA VAL A 270 -5.19 -26.24 7.64
C VAL A 270 -5.79 -25.48 6.46
N ALA A 271 -7.10 -25.64 6.21
CA ALA A 271 -7.81 -24.91 5.16
C ALA A 271 -7.79 -23.40 5.39
N TYR A 272 -8.00 -22.96 6.63
CA TYR A 272 -7.90 -21.56 7.03
C TYR A 272 -6.51 -20.98 6.76
N ASN A 273 -5.45 -21.68 7.19
CA ASN A 273 -4.07 -21.23 6.94
C ASN A 273 -3.74 -21.18 5.44
N ARG A 274 -4.21 -22.20 4.67
CA ARG A 274 -4.06 -22.21 3.21
C ARG A 274 -4.71 -20.99 2.55
N GLN A 275 -5.98 -20.73 2.88
CA GLN A 275 -6.71 -19.58 2.32
C GLN A 275 -6.06 -18.26 2.73
N ALA A 276 -5.67 -18.08 4.00
CA ALA A 276 -4.98 -16.89 4.47
C ALA A 276 -3.62 -16.65 3.75
N ASN A 277 -2.88 -17.72 3.45
CA ASN A 277 -1.63 -17.64 2.70
C ASN A 277 -1.87 -17.35 1.20
N GLU A 278 -2.90 -17.92 0.58
CA GLU A 278 -3.29 -17.64 -0.80
C GLU A 278 -3.71 -16.17 -0.97
N ASP A 279 -4.50 -15.64 -0.05
CA ASP A 279 -4.92 -14.22 -0.04
C ASP A 279 -3.70 -13.29 0.09
N LYS A 280 -2.79 -13.57 1.01
CA LYS A 280 -1.54 -12.82 1.17
C LYS A 280 -0.68 -12.85 -0.09
N ASN A 281 -0.51 -14.03 -0.67
CA ASN A 281 0.27 -14.19 -1.89
C ASN A 281 -0.35 -13.41 -3.05
N THR A 282 -1.67 -13.43 -3.18
CA THR A 282 -2.41 -12.69 -4.21
C THR A 282 -2.21 -11.18 -4.06
N ILE A 283 -2.33 -10.66 -2.83
CA ILE A 283 -2.09 -9.26 -2.52
C ILE A 283 -0.62 -8.89 -2.79
N ALA A 284 0.33 -9.71 -2.32
CA ALA A 284 1.75 -9.46 -2.50
C ALA A 284 2.17 -9.45 -3.98
N LEU A 285 1.67 -10.39 -4.78
CA LEU A 285 1.92 -10.44 -6.23
C LEU A 285 1.30 -9.24 -6.96
N SER A 286 0.10 -8.83 -6.58
CA SER A 286 -0.56 -7.64 -7.13
C SER A 286 0.20 -6.37 -6.78
N THR A 287 0.68 -6.27 -5.54
CA THR A 287 1.52 -5.17 -5.05
C THR A 287 2.86 -5.12 -5.78
N ASP A 288 3.55 -6.27 -5.97
CA ASP A 288 4.81 -6.32 -6.72
C ASP A 288 4.65 -5.85 -8.16
N ARG A 289 3.59 -6.31 -8.85
CA ARG A 289 3.28 -5.86 -10.23
C ARG A 289 3.03 -4.36 -10.29
N PHE A 290 2.24 -3.83 -9.35
CA PHE A 290 1.95 -2.40 -9.29
C PHE A 290 3.22 -1.58 -9.03
N ILE A 291 4.03 -1.96 -8.03
CA ILE A 291 5.28 -1.27 -7.71
C ILE A 291 6.27 -1.39 -8.88
N GLY A 292 6.40 -2.56 -9.50
CA GLY A 292 7.26 -2.76 -10.66
C GLY A 292 6.91 -1.85 -11.84
N ALA A 293 5.63 -1.76 -12.19
CA ALA A 293 5.15 -0.85 -13.23
C ALA A 293 5.42 0.64 -12.86
N ARG A 294 5.22 1.00 -11.59
CA ARG A 294 5.45 2.37 -11.11
C ARG A 294 6.91 2.74 -11.10
N LEU A 295 7.81 1.82 -10.67
CA LEU A 295 9.27 1.99 -10.74
C LEU A 295 9.75 2.22 -12.19
N GLY A 296 9.24 1.43 -13.14
CA GLY A 296 9.56 1.62 -14.56
C GLY A 296 9.20 3.02 -15.06
N LYS A 297 8.00 3.51 -14.70
CA LYS A 297 7.55 4.86 -15.05
C LYS A 297 8.41 5.95 -14.41
N ILE A 298 8.69 5.85 -13.10
CA ILE A 298 9.51 6.84 -12.39
C ILE A 298 10.96 6.84 -12.90
N SER A 299 11.52 5.66 -13.19
CA SER A 299 12.86 5.56 -13.79
C SER A 299 12.94 6.28 -15.14
N GLN A 300 11.92 6.12 -15.99
CA GLN A 300 11.85 6.86 -17.25
C GLN A 300 11.72 8.38 -17.02
N GLU A 301 10.84 8.79 -16.10
CA GLU A 301 10.65 10.21 -15.74
C GLU A 301 11.93 10.82 -15.15
N LEU A 302 12.68 10.06 -14.35
CA LEU A 302 13.96 10.46 -13.77
C LEU A 302 14.99 10.70 -14.87
N GLY A 303 15.15 9.75 -15.81
CA GLY A 303 16.05 9.90 -16.95
C GLY A 303 15.71 11.12 -17.82
N VAL A 304 14.42 11.41 -18.05
CA VAL A 304 13.99 12.63 -18.75
C VAL A 304 14.39 13.90 -17.98
N THR A 305 14.24 13.89 -16.64
CA THR A 305 14.58 15.04 -15.80
C THR A 305 16.10 15.27 -15.75
N GLU A 306 16.89 14.20 -15.65
CA GLU A 306 18.35 14.22 -15.74
C GLU A 306 18.81 14.77 -17.10
N GLY A 307 18.20 14.28 -18.19
CA GLY A 307 18.47 14.78 -19.52
C GLY A 307 18.13 16.27 -19.70
N LYS A 308 17.02 16.74 -19.11
CA LYS A 308 16.66 18.17 -19.09
C LYS A 308 17.70 18.99 -18.33
N LEU A 309 18.13 18.54 -17.17
CA LEU A 309 19.15 19.22 -16.35
C LEU A 309 20.48 19.31 -17.09
N GLN A 310 20.92 18.20 -17.68
CA GLN A 310 22.16 18.16 -18.48
C GLN A 310 22.07 19.10 -19.68
N SER A 311 21.00 19.02 -20.47
CA SER A 311 20.81 19.86 -21.65
C SER A 311 20.78 21.35 -21.30
N TYR A 312 20.09 21.68 -20.18
CA TYR A 312 20.03 23.09 -19.73
C TYR A 312 21.40 23.61 -19.32
N LYS A 313 22.19 22.81 -18.58
CA LYS A 313 23.57 23.16 -18.22
C LYS A 313 24.47 23.36 -19.46
N GLN A 314 24.36 22.43 -20.42
CA GLN A 314 25.15 22.51 -21.66
C GLN A 314 24.82 23.73 -22.52
N GLN A 315 23.52 24.02 -22.73
CA GLN A 315 23.06 25.14 -23.54
C GLN A 315 23.50 26.51 -22.97
N ASN A 316 23.59 26.60 -21.64
CA ASN A 316 23.98 27.84 -20.97
C ASN A 316 25.48 27.87 -20.59
N GLY A 317 26.28 26.88 -21.00
CA GLY A 317 27.72 26.82 -20.72
C GLY A 317 28.06 26.75 -19.23
N MET A 318 27.17 26.15 -18.42
CA MET A 318 27.29 26.20 -16.97
C MET A 318 27.98 24.94 -16.47
N VAL A 319 29.13 25.11 -15.82
CA VAL A 319 29.76 24.05 -15.04
C VAL A 319 29.16 24.07 -13.62
N GLU A 320 29.18 25.28 -13.00
CA GLU A 320 28.59 25.51 -11.68
C GLU A 320 27.99 26.93 -11.65
N LEU A 321 26.67 27.03 -11.38
CA LEU A 321 25.94 28.29 -11.53
C LEU A 321 26.47 29.39 -10.60
N GLN A 322 26.77 29.07 -9.35
CA GLN A 322 27.24 30.04 -8.36
C GLN A 322 28.62 30.57 -8.72
N MET A 323 29.52 29.71 -9.19
CA MET A 323 30.86 30.08 -9.60
C MET A 323 30.85 30.95 -10.88
N ASN A 324 30.00 30.61 -11.86
CA ASN A 324 29.85 31.39 -13.07
C ASN A 324 29.26 32.78 -12.80
N ALA A 325 28.20 32.86 -11.97
CA ALA A 325 27.57 34.11 -11.58
C ALA A 325 28.54 35.04 -10.81
N ALA A 326 29.31 34.49 -9.87
CA ALA A 326 30.32 35.23 -9.12
C ALA A 326 31.44 35.77 -10.05
N SER A 327 31.88 34.95 -10.99
CA SER A 327 32.88 35.34 -11.99
C SER A 327 32.35 36.45 -12.90
N SER A 328 31.13 36.33 -13.43
CA SER A 328 30.52 37.35 -14.28
C SER A 328 30.28 38.66 -13.53
N PHE A 329 29.88 38.60 -12.24
CA PHE A 329 29.73 39.77 -11.38
C PHE A 329 31.08 40.47 -11.13
N SER A 330 32.15 39.72 -10.84
CA SER A 330 33.50 40.27 -10.67
C SER A 330 34.00 40.92 -11.95
N ASN A 331 33.80 40.30 -13.10
CA ASN A 331 34.18 40.86 -14.41
C ASN A 331 33.33 42.08 -14.79
N GLN A 332 32.05 42.11 -14.46
CA GLN A 332 31.18 43.29 -14.60
C GLN A 332 31.73 44.46 -13.81
N THR A 333 32.01 44.28 -12.50
CA THR A 333 32.54 45.32 -11.63
C THR A 333 33.90 45.86 -12.13
N ALA A 334 34.79 44.95 -12.55
CA ALA A 334 36.08 45.33 -13.11
C ALA A 334 35.92 46.13 -14.42
N SER A 335 34.98 45.77 -15.27
CA SER A 335 34.67 46.50 -16.52
C SER A 335 34.04 47.84 -16.24
N GLU A 336 33.17 47.98 -15.25
CA GLU A 336 32.56 49.22 -14.80
C GLU A 336 33.61 50.22 -14.30
N GLN A 337 34.54 49.74 -13.48
CA GLN A 337 35.65 50.59 -13.00
C GLN A 337 36.50 51.11 -14.14
N LYS A 338 36.85 50.26 -15.10
CA LYS A 338 37.61 50.66 -16.29
C LYS A 338 36.84 51.64 -17.18
N LEU A 339 35.53 51.44 -17.34
CA LEU A 339 34.69 52.41 -18.07
C LEU A 339 34.71 53.80 -17.44
N THR A 340 34.52 53.84 -16.11
CA THR A 340 34.56 55.12 -15.37
C THR A 340 35.91 55.81 -15.49
N GLU A 341 37.01 55.06 -15.46
CA GLU A 341 38.35 55.58 -15.67
C GLU A 341 38.51 56.12 -17.07
N MET A 342 38.10 55.42 -18.14
CA MET A 342 38.18 55.86 -19.51
C MET A 342 37.31 57.09 -19.74
N GLU A 343 36.09 57.14 -19.21
CA GLU A 343 35.21 58.29 -19.31
C GLU A 343 35.81 59.54 -18.63
N THR A 344 36.42 59.31 -17.44
CA THR A 344 37.14 60.39 -16.74
C THR A 344 38.28 60.92 -17.60
N GLN A 345 39.11 60.08 -18.20
CA GLN A 345 40.18 60.48 -19.08
C GLN A 345 39.68 61.21 -20.35
N ILE A 346 38.59 60.79 -20.98
CA ILE A 346 37.94 61.43 -22.09
C ILE A 346 37.48 62.86 -21.70
N GLN A 347 36.88 63.04 -20.52
CA GLN A 347 36.46 64.31 -19.98
C GLN A 347 37.67 65.23 -19.74
N LEU A 348 38.78 64.74 -19.22
CA LEU A 348 40.02 65.46 -19.06
C LEU A 348 40.59 65.98 -20.43
N PHE A 349 40.62 65.10 -21.44
CA PHE A 349 40.99 65.46 -22.80
C PHE A 349 40.07 66.52 -23.37
N ASN A 350 38.77 66.50 -23.20
CA ASN A 350 37.81 67.50 -23.64
C ASN A 350 38.02 68.83 -22.90
N SER A 351 38.32 68.81 -21.62
CA SER A 351 38.64 69.98 -20.81
C SER A 351 39.91 70.69 -21.38
N ILE A 352 40.98 69.90 -21.61
CA ILE A 352 42.21 70.42 -22.15
C ILE A 352 42.01 70.92 -23.58
N ALA A 353 41.25 70.27 -24.44
CA ALA A 353 40.92 70.71 -25.79
C ALA A 353 40.27 72.07 -25.77
N SER A 354 39.38 72.36 -24.85
CA SER A 354 38.75 73.65 -24.67
C SER A 354 39.76 74.72 -24.26
N GLU A 355 40.68 74.39 -23.35
CA GLU A 355 41.73 75.34 -22.88
C GLU A 355 42.74 75.65 -23.97
N VAL A 356 43.20 74.63 -24.72
CA VAL A 356 44.08 74.80 -25.88
C VAL A 356 43.41 75.68 -26.96
N LYS A 357 42.11 75.53 -27.15
CA LYS A 357 41.37 76.43 -28.10
C LYS A 357 41.31 77.85 -27.62
N ASN A 358 41.17 78.12 -26.32
CA ASN A 358 41.14 79.43 -25.74
C ASN A 358 42.52 80.08 -25.79
N SER A 359 43.60 79.36 -25.43
CA SER A 359 44.98 79.87 -25.46
C SER A 359 45.51 80.16 -26.88
N SER A 360 44.89 79.59 -27.93
CA SER A 360 45.26 79.86 -29.35
C SER A 360 44.91 81.24 -29.85
N ARG A 361 44.14 82.04 -29.12
CA ARG A 361 43.73 83.41 -29.53
C ARG A 361 44.81 84.42 -29.35
N ASP A 362 45.62 84.27 -28.30
CA ASP A 362 46.62 85.31 -27.94
C ASP A 362 48.03 84.74 -27.67
N PHE A 363 48.19 83.43 -27.57
CA PHE A 363 49.45 82.73 -27.23
C PHE A 363 50.15 83.30 -25.96
N SER A 364 49.42 83.96 -25.09
CA SER A 364 49.95 84.57 -23.86
C SER A 364 49.69 83.67 -22.64
N GLN A 365 48.73 82.73 -22.76
CA GLN A 365 48.28 81.90 -21.66
C GLN A 365 48.96 80.53 -21.69
N VAL A 366 49.36 80.06 -20.52
CA VAL A 366 49.89 78.71 -20.30
C VAL A 366 48.72 77.67 -20.16
N ILE A 367 48.91 76.53 -20.75
CA ILE A 367 47.94 75.43 -20.62
C ILE A 367 48.21 74.65 -19.28
N PRO A 368 47.21 74.35 -18.46
CA PRO A 368 47.42 73.59 -17.26
C PRO A 368 48.07 72.21 -17.60
N SER A 369 49.24 71.93 -17.05
CA SER A 369 50.01 70.68 -17.32
C SER A 369 49.82 69.61 -16.27
N ASN A 370 49.17 69.89 -15.10
CA ASN A 370 48.99 68.96 -14.02
C ASN A 370 47.51 68.55 -13.82
N ILE A 371 46.86 68.07 -14.88
CA ILE A 371 45.42 67.70 -14.88
C ILE A 371 45.20 66.22 -14.79
N GLY A 372 46.23 65.38 -14.57
CA GLY A 372 46.09 63.91 -14.40
C GLY A 372 45.88 63.16 -15.73
N LEU A 373 46.37 63.74 -16.87
CA LEU A 373 46.43 63.02 -18.13
C LEU A 373 47.41 61.84 -18.02
N THR A 374 46.93 60.63 -18.40
CA THR A 374 47.78 59.47 -18.48
C THR A 374 48.59 59.38 -19.76
N ASP A 375 48.37 60.25 -20.76
CA ASP A 375 49.14 60.32 -22.02
C ASP A 375 50.41 61.17 -21.88
N PRO A 376 51.60 60.54 -21.87
CA PRO A 376 52.87 61.26 -21.70
C PRO A 376 53.19 62.09 -22.90
N THR A 377 52.69 61.71 -24.07
CA THR A 377 52.97 62.44 -25.32
C THR A 377 52.31 63.81 -25.30
N THR A 378 51.01 63.91 -25.02
CA THR A 378 50.26 65.14 -24.89
C THR A 378 50.81 65.99 -23.73
N SER A 379 51.09 65.39 -22.58
CA SER A 379 51.68 66.10 -21.42
C SER A 379 53.04 66.69 -21.75
N GLY A 380 53.92 65.98 -22.48
CA GLY A 380 55.21 66.47 -22.91
C GLY A 380 55.13 67.68 -23.88
N LEU A 381 54.19 67.61 -24.83
CA LEU A 381 53.96 68.73 -25.77
C LEU A 381 53.40 69.97 -25.07
N ILE A 382 52.50 69.80 -24.09
CA ILE A 382 51.95 70.88 -23.28
C ILE A 382 53.05 71.55 -22.45
N ASN A 383 53.93 70.80 -21.83
CA ASN A 383 55.06 71.35 -21.07
C ASN A 383 56.00 72.16 -21.94
N LYS A 384 56.32 71.67 -23.14
CA LYS A 384 57.18 72.45 -24.13
C LYS A 384 56.48 73.71 -24.61
N TYR A 385 55.17 73.61 -24.86
CA TYR A 385 54.35 74.77 -25.19
C TYR A 385 54.43 75.82 -24.07
N ASN A 386 54.19 75.44 -22.83
CA ASN A 386 54.23 76.35 -21.70
C ASN A 386 55.61 76.98 -21.50
N GLU A 387 56.70 76.27 -21.70
CA GLU A 387 58.07 76.76 -21.65
C GLU A 387 58.28 77.92 -22.67
N LEU A 388 57.85 77.64 -23.91
CA LEU A 388 58.00 78.66 -24.97
C LEU A 388 57.08 79.89 -24.78
N VAL A 389 55.84 79.66 -24.25
CA VAL A 389 54.92 80.76 -23.90
C VAL A 389 55.51 81.65 -22.80
N LEU A 390 56.07 81.05 -21.77
CA LEU A 390 56.73 81.83 -20.71
C LEU A 390 57.95 82.59 -21.19
N GLU A 391 58.80 81.99 -22.04
CA GLU A 391 59.94 82.65 -22.65
C GLU A 391 59.50 83.82 -23.60
N ARG A 392 58.48 83.56 -24.44
CA ARG A 392 57.90 84.61 -25.26
C ARG A 392 57.37 85.78 -24.41
N ASN A 393 56.61 85.52 -23.37
CA ASN A 393 56.05 86.51 -22.45
C ASN A 393 57.15 87.28 -21.71
N ARG A 394 58.27 86.66 -21.42
CA ARG A 394 59.46 87.32 -20.86
C ARG A 394 60.07 88.37 -21.86
N LEU A 395 60.22 87.91 -23.10
CA LEU A 395 60.79 88.80 -24.18
C LEU A 395 59.83 89.91 -24.55
N LEU A 396 58.54 89.73 -24.53
CA LEU A 396 57.52 90.75 -24.79
C LEU A 396 57.53 91.92 -23.79
N ARG A 397 58.17 91.75 -22.60
CA ARG A 397 58.34 92.84 -21.61
C ARG A 397 59.37 93.88 -22.09
N SER A 398 60.29 93.51 -23.03
CA SER A 398 61.36 94.39 -23.52
C SER A 398 61.37 94.55 -25.06
N ALA A 399 60.60 93.82 -25.81
CA ALA A 399 60.55 93.76 -27.25
C ALA A 399 59.12 93.84 -27.80
N SER A 400 58.95 94.35 -29.05
CA SER A 400 57.65 94.34 -29.69
C SER A 400 57.29 92.99 -30.28
N VAL A 401 55.99 92.69 -30.49
CA VAL A 401 55.48 91.46 -31.07
C VAL A 401 56.11 91.10 -32.42
N ASN A 402 56.46 92.12 -33.21
CA ASN A 402 57.05 91.99 -34.55
C ASN A 402 58.59 91.99 -34.52
N SER A 403 59.20 91.80 -33.38
CA SER A 403 60.62 91.69 -33.21
C SER A 403 61.20 90.41 -33.82
N PRO A 404 62.36 90.42 -34.53
CA PRO A 404 63.00 89.22 -35.12
C PRO A 404 63.33 88.12 -34.10
N VAL A 405 63.31 88.47 -32.80
CA VAL A 405 63.55 87.51 -31.72
C VAL A 405 62.24 86.86 -31.19
N VAL A 406 61.05 87.52 -31.28
CA VAL A 406 59.75 87.07 -30.79
C VAL A 406 58.97 86.33 -31.87
N GLU A 407 59.08 86.74 -33.14
CA GLU A 407 58.34 86.11 -34.25
C GLU A 407 58.64 84.63 -34.42
N PRO A 408 59.90 84.12 -34.41
CA PRO A 408 60.19 82.68 -34.51
C PRO A 408 59.63 81.90 -33.37
N LEU A 409 59.58 82.39 -32.12
CA LEU A 409 58.99 81.79 -30.96
C LEU A 409 57.45 81.65 -31.12
N THR A 410 56.81 82.72 -31.68
CA THR A 410 55.39 82.72 -31.94
C THR A 410 54.99 81.61 -32.94
N ASP A 411 55.81 81.41 -33.99
CA ASP A 411 55.58 80.39 -34.99
C ASP A 411 55.81 78.96 -34.42
N GLN A 412 56.83 78.81 -33.54
CA GLN A 412 57.03 77.57 -32.84
C GLN A 412 55.87 77.24 -31.90
N ILE A 413 55.32 78.22 -31.14
CA ILE A 413 54.17 78.12 -30.29
C ILE A 413 52.93 77.72 -31.11
N ARG A 414 52.69 78.35 -32.29
CA ARG A 414 51.60 78.00 -33.19
C ARG A 414 51.68 76.56 -33.70
N THR A 415 52.91 76.15 -34.10
CA THR A 415 53.16 74.76 -34.54
C THR A 415 52.90 73.73 -33.42
N LEU A 416 53.40 74.05 -32.23
CA LEU A 416 53.14 73.20 -31.04
C LEU A 416 51.67 73.17 -30.67
N ASN A 417 50.94 74.24 -30.70
CA ASN A 417 49.52 74.34 -30.49
C ASN A 417 48.77 73.41 -31.47
N THR A 418 49.14 73.45 -32.75
CA THR A 418 48.57 72.53 -33.77
C THR A 418 48.88 71.06 -33.48
N ASN A 419 50.11 70.76 -33.06
CA ASN A 419 50.50 69.38 -32.68
C ASN A 419 49.82 68.93 -31.42
N ILE A 420 49.62 69.73 -30.38
CA ILE A 420 48.88 69.46 -29.18
C ILE A 420 47.43 69.15 -29.52
N ARG A 421 46.77 69.94 -30.33
CA ARG A 421 45.38 69.70 -30.76
C ARG A 421 45.23 68.32 -31.44
N ARG A 422 46.18 68.02 -32.36
CA ARG A 422 46.19 66.71 -33.05
C ARG A 422 46.43 65.55 -32.06
N ALA A 423 47.38 65.73 -31.14
CA ALA A 423 47.65 64.74 -30.09
C ALA A 423 46.42 64.47 -29.18
N ILE A 424 45.73 65.54 -28.75
CA ILE A 424 44.48 65.44 -27.96
C ILE A 424 43.40 64.73 -28.72
N GLU A 425 43.20 65.08 -30.01
CA GLU A 425 42.17 64.45 -30.84
C GLU A 425 42.44 62.96 -31.06
N THR A 426 43.70 62.59 -31.33
CA THR A 426 44.11 61.18 -31.46
C THR A 426 44.00 60.44 -30.13
N GLY A 427 44.46 61.01 -29.01
CA GLY A 427 44.36 60.41 -27.67
C GLY A 427 42.90 60.18 -27.27
N ARG A 428 42.02 61.19 -27.50
CA ARG A 428 40.58 61.04 -27.23
C ARG A 428 39.96 59.92 -28.08
N HIS A 429 40.26 59.89 -29.38
CA HIS A 429 39.74 58.88 -30.28
C HIS A 429 40.18 57.44 -29.85
N ASN A 430 41.42 57.27 -29.45
CA ASN A 430 41.94 56.01 -28.94
C ASN A 430 41.21 55.55 -27.66
N LEU A 431 40.97 56.52 -26.75
CA LEU A 431 40.19 56.22 -25.52
C LEU A 431 38.73 55.92 -25.82
N GLU A 432 38.09 56.55 -26.80
CA GLU A 432 36.73 56.23 -27.23
C GLU A 432 36.64 54.81 -27.81
N ILE A 433 37.62 54.35 -28.59
CA ILE A 433 37.69 52.98 -29.09
C ILE A 433 37.82 52.01 -27.93
N GLN A 434 38.74 52.29 -26.98
CA GLN A 434 38.89 51.40 -25.79
C GLN A 434 37.66 51.39 -24.93
N ARG A 435 37.04 52.58 -24.68
CA ARG A 435 35.78 52.68 -23.92
C ARG A 435 34.67 51.88 -24.58
N ASN A 436 34.51 51.92 -25.90
CA ASN A 436 33.50 51.13 -26.61
C ASN A 436 33.76 49.63 -26.55
N ALA A 437 35.00 49.18 -26.60
CA ALA A 437 35.36 47.78 -26.43
C ALA A 437 35.02 47.29 -25.02
N ILE A 438 35.38 48.04 -23.96
CA ILE A 438 35.06 47.72 -22.56
C ILE A 438 33.56 47.81 -22.32
N ALA A 439 32.83 48.78 -22.91
CA ALA A 439 31.38 48.86 -22.83
C ALA A 439 30.69 47.61 -23.41
N GLY A 440 31.21 47.05 -24.50
CA GLY A 440 30.75 45.78 -25.05
C GLY A 440 30.92 44.61 -24.06
N GLN A 441 32.08 44.56 -23.39
CA GLN A 441 32.34 43.52 -22.36
C GLN A 441 31.43 43.72 -21.13
N PHE A 442 31.29 44.94 -20.65
CA PHE A 442 30.39 45.30 -19.56
C PHE A 442 28.94 44.88 -19.85
N ASN A 443 28.41 45.22 -21.02
CA ASN A 443 27.06 44.84 -21.42
C ASN A 443 26.87 43.32 -21.47
N LYS A 444 27.88 42.59 -21.95
CA LYS A 444 27.86 41.12 -21.94
C LYS A 444 27.73 40.57 -20.51
N TYR A 445 28.64 40.98 -19.60
CA TYR A 445 28.61 40.52 -18.22
C TYR A 445 27.36 40.99 -17.45
N ASN A 446 26.90 42.22 -17.72
CA ASN A 446 25.66 42.74 -17.15
C ASN A 446 24.44 41.88 -17.54
N THR A 447 24.37 41.42 -18.79
CA THR A 447 23.33 40.51 -19.26
C THR A 447 23.42 39.14 -18.56
N GLU A 448 24.62 38.59 -18.44
CA GLU A 448 24.86 37.31 -17.76
C GLU A 448 24.45 37.38 -16.28
N VAL A 449 24.81 38.45 -15.58
CA VAL A 449 24.42 38.70 -14.18
C VAL A 449 22.89 38.86 -14.03
N ALA A 450 22.26 39.61 -14.95
CA ALA A 450 20.82 39.85 -14.95
C ALA A 450 20.02 38.56 -15.23
N GLU A 451 20.55 37.62 -16.01
CA GLU A 451 19.93 36.34 -16.32
C GLU A 451 20.15 35.27 -15.24
N ALA A 452 21.21 35.40 -14.42
CA ALA A 452 21.58 34.43 -13.39
C ALA A 452 20.42 34.03 -12.44
N PRO A 453 19.58 34.94 -11.91
CA PRO A 453 18.46 34.55 -11.04
C PRO A 453 17.37 33.76 -11.75
N LYS A 454 17.17 33.96 -13.05
CA LYS A 454 16.22 33.18 -13.86
C LYS A 454 16.74 31.75 -14.08
N GLN A 455 18.04 31.66 -14.38
CA GLN A 455 18.72 30.38 -14.56
C GLN A 455 18.75 29.59 -13.27
N GLU A 456 19.00 30.23 -12.12
CA GLU A 456 18.97 29.60 -10.81
C GLU A 456 17.59 29.04 -10.49
N ARG A 457 16.53 29.81 -10.69
CA ARG A 457 15.15 29.33 -10.49
C ARG A 457 14.84 28.12 -11.35
N MET A 458 15.30 28.09 -12.59
CA MET A 458 15.08 26.97 -13.50
C MET A 458 15.82 25.70 -13.01
N ILE A 459 17.10 25.83 -12.64
CA ILE A 459 17.92 24.73 -12.11
C ILE A 459 17.32 24.19 -10.80
N GLN A 460 16.92 25.08 -9.89
CA GLN A 460 16.27 24.69 -8.63
C GLN A 460 14.93 24.00 -8.87
N SER A 461 14.16 24.43 -9.87
CA SER A 461 12.90 23.77 -10.25
C SER A 461 13.13 22.36 -10.76
N ILE A 462 14.08 22.18 -11.70
CA ILE A 462 14.44 20.87 -12.23
C ILE A 462 15.06 19.99 -11.12
N GLY A 463 15.91 20.59 -10.26
CA GLY A 463 16.53 19.91 -9.13
C GLY A 463 15.51 19.35 -8.12
N ARG A 464 14.51 20.15 -7.75
CA ARG A 464 13.41 19.67 -6.86
C ARG A 464 12.61 18.55 -7.52
N GLU A 465 12.33 18.67 -8.82
CA GLU A 465 11.62 17.62 -9.56
C GLU A 465 12.43 16.30 -9.57
N HIS A 466 13.74 16.39 -9.78
CA HIS A 466 14.66 15.27 -9.70
C HIS A 466 14.71 14.64 -8.30
N GLU A 467 14.83 15.45 -7.25
CA GLU A 467 14.91 15.01 -5.86
C GLU A 467 13.63 14.27 -5.43
N VAL A 468 12.47 14.84 -5.75
CA VAL A 468 11.17 14.19 -5.46
C VAL A 468 11.05 12.85 -6.19
N ARG A 469 11.40 12.78 -7.47
CA ARG A 469 11.35 11.52 -8.23
C ARG A 469 12.35 10.50 -7.74
N SER A 470 13.56 10.91 -7.41
CA SER A 470 14.59 10.04 -6.83
C SER A 470 14.15 9.50 -5.47
N GLY A 471 13.59 10.36 -4.59
CA GLY A 471 13.03 9.95 -3.31
C GLY A 471 11.88 8.96 -3.45
N LEU A 472 10.95 9.18 -4.39
CA LEU A 472 9.87 8.26 -4.71
C LEU A 472 10.39 6.91 -5.25
N TYR A 473 11.41 6.93 -6.10
CA TYR A 473 12.05 5.73 -6.63
C TYR A 473 12.64 4.87 -5.52
N LEU A 474 13.43 5.47 -4.63
CA LEU A 474 14.03 4.77 -3.48
C LEU A 474 12.97 4.23 -2.51
N MET A 475 11.92 5.02 -2.22
CA MET A 475 10.81 4.58 -1.38
C MET A 475 10.07 3.36 -1.97
N LEU A 476 9.80 3.39 -3.28
CA LEU A 476 9.14 2.27 -3.95
C LEU A 476 10.04 1.04 -4.02
N LEU A 477 11.34 1.21 -4.20
CA LEU A 477 12.31 0.12 -4.18
C LEU A 477 12.34 -0.54 -2.79
N GLN A 478 12.38 0.26 -1.73
CA GLN A 478 12.26 -0.24 -0.36
C GLN A 478 10.93 -0.99 -0.14
N LYS A 479 9.81 -0.45 -0.61
CA LYS A 479 8.51 -1.11 -0.48
C LYS A 479 8.43 -2.41 -1.27
N ARG A 480 9.09 -2.51 -2.41
CA ARG A 480 9.21 -3.75 -3.17
C ARG A 480 9.99 -4.81 -2.40
N GLU A 481 11.11 -4.44 -1.79
CA GLU A 481 11.90 -5.35 -0.96
C GLU A 481 11.12 -5.80 0.29
N GLU A 482 10.44 -4.89 0.99
CA GLU A 482 9.56 -5.22 2.12
C GLU A 482 8.46 -6.22 1.71
N ASN A 483 7.83 -6.02 0.54
CA ASN A 483 6.82 -6.92 0.00
C ASN A 483 7.41 -8.30 -0.38
N SER A 484 8.60 -8.33 -0.96
CA SER A 484 9.32 -9.57 -1.30
C SER A 484 9.68 -10.37 -0.05
N ILE A 485 10.16 -9.71 1.00
CA ILE A 485 10.45 -10.34 2.29
C ILE A 485 9.15 -10.87 2.92
N SER A 486 8.06 -10.12 2.86
CA SER A 486 6.75 -10.56 3.38
C SER A 486 6.23 -11.79 2.63
N LEU A 487 6.44 -11.88 1.32
CA LEU A 487 6.08 -13.03 0.51
C LEU A 487 6.91 -14.26 0.86
N ALA A 488 8.22 -14.09 1.10
CA ALA A 488 9.13 -15.17 1.47
C ALA A 488 8.89 -15.68 2.91
N ALA A 489 8.39 -14.83 3.80
CA ALA A 489 8.13 -15.12 5.22
C ALA A 489 6.69 -15.58 5.49
N THR A 490 6.09 -16.39 4.59
CA THR A 490 4.75 -16.96 4.83
C THR A 490 4.78 -17.91 6.03
N VAL A 491 4.14 -17.50 7.13
CA VAL A 491 3.99 -18.28 8.35
C VAL A 491 2.50 -18.51 8.59
N ASP A 492 2.14 -19.74 9.05
CA ASP A 492 0.78 -20.08 9.43
C ASP A 492 0.21 -19.09 10.45
N LYS A 493 -0.99 -18.58 10.15
CA LYS A 493 -1.69 -17.59 10.95
C LYS A 493 -2.31 -18.20 12.20
N GLY A 494 -2.83 -19.43 12.06
CA GLY A 494 -3.43 -20.21 13.15
C GLY A 494 -2.58 -21.42 13.53
N LYS A 495 -2.43 -21.67 14.85
CA LYS A 495 -1.77 -22.85 15.40
C LYS A 495 -2.67 -23.51 16.43
N LEU A 496 -2.99 -24.80 16.23
CA LEU A 496 -3.71 -25.66 17.19
C LEU A 496 -2.84 -25.98 18.41
#